data_6c0d5c950e77bded4842dd7d995fb1df
#
_entry.id   6c0d5c950e77bded4842dd7d995fb1df
#
_cell.length_a   1.000
_cell.length_b   1.000
_cell.length_c   1.000
_cell.angle_alpha   90.00
_cell.angle_beta   90.00
_cell.angle_gamma   90.00
#
_symmetry.space_group_name_H-M   'P 1'
#
loop_
_entity.id
_entity.type
_entity.pdbx_description
1 polymer ?
#
loop_
_entity_poly.entity_id
_entity_poly.type
_entity_poly.pdbx_seq_one_letter_code
_entity_poly.pdbx_strand_id
1 'polypeptide(L)'
;MIKHIVMFRVADTAEKTKQLLAMKSELEKLPSKIPQIIEYEVGLNFYIAPQAFDIVLVSSFESKETLQQYAVHPEHVKFIEFINPFRIEVVVVDYEY
;
A
#
# COMPACT_ATOMS: atom_id res chain seq x y z
N MET A 1 -17.33 -3.81 8.65
CA MET A 1 -15.90 -3.47 8.46
C MET A 1 -15.45 -3.87 7.07
N ILE A 2 -14.51 -3.12 6.52
CA ILE A 2 -13.90 -3.38 5.21
C ILE A 2 -12.42 -3.69 5.41
N LYS A 3 -11.96 -4.76 4.77
CA LYS A 3 -10.53 -5.07 4.67
C LYS A 3 -10.06 -4.69 3.27
N HIS A 4 -8.98 -3.93 3.21
CA HIS A 4 -8.36 -3.46 1.97
C HIS A 4 -6.95 -4.02 1.91
N ILE A 5 -6.69 -4.88 0.94
CA ILE A 5 -5.38 -5.53 0.79
C ILE A 5 -4.80 -5.17 -0.56
N VAL A 6 -3.57 -4.65 -0.56
CA VAL A 6 -2.87 -4.24 -1.77
C VAL A 6 -1.50 -4.90 -1.79
N MET A 7 -1.11 -5.43 -2.93
CA MET A 7 0.25 -5.92 -3.13
C MET A 7 0.90 -5.18 -4.29
N PHE A 8 2.15 -4.78 -4.11
CA PHE A 8 2.90 -4.01 -5.11
C PHE A 8 4.10 -4.80 -5.58
N ARG A 9 4.40 -4.69 -6.87
CA ARG A 9 5.64 -5.16 -7.47
C ARG A 9 6.43 -3.97 -7.98
N VAL A 10 7.71 -3.94 -7.67
CA VAL A 10 8.63 -2.86 -8.02
C VAL A 10 9.65 -3.38 -9.03
N ALA A 11 10.10 -2.51 -9.93
CA ALA A 11 11.08 -2.87 -10.95
C ALA A 11 12.35 -3.46 -10.32
N ASP A 12 12.87 -4.51 -10.92
CA ASP A 12 14.04 -5.24 -10.40
C ASP A 12 15.33 -4.54 -10.84
N THR A 13 15.65 -3.46 -10.16
CA THR A 13 16.84 -2.64 -10.43
C THR A 13 17.73 -2.59 -9.18
N ALA A 14 18.92 -1.97 -9.32
CA ALA A 14 19.84 -1.78 -8.21
C ALA A 14 19.23 -0.94 -7.07
N GLU A 15 18.19 -0.12 -7.37
CA GLU A 15 17.52 0.75 -6.40
C GLU A 15 16.36 0.08 -5.67
N LYS A 16 16.02 -1.17 -6.01
CA LYS A 16 14.81 -1.84 -5.54
C LYS A 16 14.69 -1.86 -4.02
N THR A 17 15.73 -2.30 -3.31
CA THR A 17 15.69 -2.39 -1.85
C THR A 17 15.45 -1.03 -1.21
N LYS A 18 16.15 -0.01 -1.70
CA LYS A 18 15.99 1.37 -1.21
C LYS A 18 14.56 1.88 -1.46
N GLN A 19 14.02 1.60 -2.64
CA GLN A 19 12.66 2.01 -3.00
C GLN A 19 11.62 1.32 -2.12
N LEU A 20 11.78 0.02 -1.84
CA LEU A 20 10.84 -0.71 -0.99
C LEU A 20 10.87 -0.20 0.45
N LEU A 21 12.04 0.11 0.99
CA LEU A 21 12.15 0.69 2.33
C LEU A 21 11.49 2.07 2.39
N ALA A 22 11.67 2.88 1.34
CA ALA A 22 11.02 4.19 1.25
C ALA A 22 9.50 4.07 1.16
N MET A 23 8.99 3.12 0.36
CA MET A 23 7.56 2.86 0.25
C MET A 23 6.95 2.48 1.62
N LYS A 24 7.60 1.56 2.32
CA LYS A 24 7.14 1.13 3.64
C LYS A 24 7.09 2.32 4.61
N SER A 25 8.14 3.13 4.62
CA SER A 25 8.22 4.32 5.48
C SER A 25 7.09 5.31 5.18
N GLU A 26 6.84 5.59 3.90
CA GLU A 26 5.79 6.53 3.51
C GLU A 26 4.39 5.99 3.80
N LEU A 27 4.15 4.69 3.56
CA LEU A 27 2.87 4.06 3.91
C LEU A 27 2.61 4.14 5.42
N GLU A 28 3.61 3.87 6.22
CA GLU A 28 3.46 3.85 7.70
C GLU A 28 3.17 5.23 8.29
N LYS A 29 3.38 6.29 7.53
CA LYS A 29 3.02 7.66 7.95
C LYS A 29 1.55 7.98 7.71
N LEU A 30 0.88 7.26 6.82
CA LEU A 30 -0.48 7.61 6.42
C LEU A 30 -1.53 7.52 7.54
N PRO A 31 -1.47 6.55 8.48
CA PRO A 31 -2.47 6.51 9.55
C PRO A 31 -2.56 7.77 10.39
N SER A 32 -1.43 8.48 10.59
CA SER A 32 -1.44 9.73 11.35
C SER A 32 -1.98 10.91 10.55
N LYS A 33 -2.13 10.77 9.24
CA LYS A 33 -2.56 11.84 8.33
C LYS A 33 -3.96 11.63 7.79
N ILE A 34 -4.45 10.38 7.78
CA ILE A 34 -5.75 10.02 7.20
C ILE A 34 -6.60 9.37 8.30
N PRO A 35 -7.53 10.13 8.91
CA PRO A 35 -8.30 9.63 10.06
C PRO A 35 -9.25 8.47 9.74
N GLN A 36 -9.57 8.23 8.48
CA GLN A 36 -10.44 7.12 8.08
C GLN A 36 -9.80 5.74 8.28
N ILE A 37 -8.48 5.68 8.41
CA ILE A 37 -7.76 4.41 8.60
C ILE A 37 -7.98 3.90 10.02
N ILE A 38 -8.45 2.64 10.16
CA ILE A 38 -8.62 1.99 11.47
C ILE A 38 -7.39 1.13 11.79
N GLU A 39 -7.00 0.26 10.86
CA GLU A 39 -5.82 -0.59 10.99
C GLU A 39 -4.98 -0.48 9.73
N TYR A 40 -3.66 -0.55 9.89
CA TYR A 40 -2.75 -0.36 8.77
C TYR A 40 -1.46 -1.12 9.04
N GLU A 41 -1.20 -2.16 8.25
CA GLU A 41 -0.01 -2.99 8.41
C GLU A 41 0.70 -3.09 7.07
N VAL A 42 2.02 -2.87 7.07
CA VAL A 42 2.84 -2.94 5.86
C VAL A 42 3.91 -4.00 6.05
N GLY A 43 3.96 -4.95 5.10
CA GLY A 43 4.94 -6.04 5.16
C GLY A 43 5.81 -6.08 3.91
N LEU A 44 7.10 -6.34 4.11
CA LEU A 44 8.03 -6.57 3.02
C LEU A 44 8.16 -8.07 2.78
N ASN A 45 8.12 -8.47 1.52
CA ASN A 45 8.27 -9.87 1.14
C ASN A 45 9.70 -10.37 1.39
N PHE A 46 9.84 -11.60 1.90
CA PHE A 46 11.14 -12.25 2.01
C PHE A 46 11.27 -13.52 1.16
N TYR A 47 10.17 -13.98 0.56
CA TYR A 47 10.15 -15.24 -0.20
C TYR A 47 10.41 -14.95 -1.68
N ILE A 48 11.41 -15.60 -2.25
CA ILE A 48 11.80 -15.39 -3.65
C ILE A 48 11.14 -16.44 -4.52
N ALA A 49 10.18 -16.00 -5.36
CA ALA A 49 9.46 -16.85 -6.30
C ALA A 49 8.85 -15.98 -7.41
N PRO A 50 8.61 -16.55 -8.61
CA PRO A 50 8.05 -15.75 -9.72
C PRO A 50 6.70 -15.13 -9.40
N GLN A 51 5.88 -15.78 -8.56
CA GLN A 51 4.56 -15.29 -8.19
C GLN A 51 4.57 -14.34 -7.00
N ALA A 52 5.73 -14.14 -6.34
CA ALA A 52 5.81 -13.29 -5.15
C ALA A 52 5.87 -11.82 -5.55
N PHE A 53 5.02 -11.01 -4.88
CA PHE A 53 5.10 -9.55 -4.96
C PHE A 53 6.08 -9.06 -3.89
N ASP A 54 6.34 -7.76 -3.86
CA ASP A 54 7.45 -7.21 -3.08
C ASP A 54 7.01 -6.61 -1.74
N ILE A 55 5.80 -6.04 -1.67
CA ILE A 55 5.32 -5.37 -0.47
C ILE A 55 3.80 -5.51 -0.41
N VAL A 56 3.27 -5.69 0.81
CA VAL A 56 1.85 -5.81 1.05
C VAL A 56 1.37 -4.75 2.03
N LEU A 57 0.19 -4.22 1.76
CA LEU A 57 -0.55 -3.37 2.68
C LEU A 57 -1.82 -4.10 3.08
N VAL A 58 -2.04 -4.24 4.38
CA VAL A 58 -3.27 -4.78 4.94
C VAL A 58 -3.89 -3.70 5.81
N SER A 59 -5.10 -3.26 5.46
CA SER A 59 -5.73 -2.15 6.14
C SER A 59 -7.22 -2.39 6.37
N SER A 60 -7.80 -1.68 7.34
CA SER A 60 -9.21 -1.80 7.70
C SER A 60 -9.87 -0.43 7.75
N PHE A 61 -11.13 -0.38 7.28
CA PHE A 61 -11.95 0.83 7.25
C PHE A 61 -13.35 0.49 7.77
N GLU A 62 -14.04 1.49 8.31
CA GLU A 62 -15.37 1.29 8.87
C GLU A 62 -16.40 0.90 7.79
N SER A 63 -16.30 1.52 6.60
CA SER A 63 -17.29 1.37 5.54
C SER A 63 -16.65 1.56 4.17
N LYS A 64 -17.42 1.24 3.12
CA LYS A 64 -17.01 1.49 1.74
C LYS A 64 -16.80 2.99 1.51
N GLU A 65 -17.61 3.84 2.15
CA GLU A 65 -17.50 5.29 2.04
C GLU A 65 -16.18 5.79 2.62
N THR A 66 -15.78 5.29 3.80
CA THR A 66 -14.50 5.72 4.40
C THR A 66 -13.31 5.21 3.61
N LEU A 67 -13.40 4.02 3.00
CA LEU A 67 -12.37 3.54 2.08
C LEU A 67 -12.25 4.47 0.87
N GLN A 68 -13.37 4.90 0.30
CA GLN A 68 -13.36 5.82 -0.84
C GLN A 68 -12.76 7.17 -0.45
N GLN A 69 -13.05 7.68 0.73
CA GLN A 69 -12.46 8.92 1.24
C GLN A 69 -10.93 8.79 1.37
N TYR A 70 -10.46 7.64 1.82
CA TYR A 70 -9.02 7.33 1.86
C TYR A 70 -8.43 7.34 0.45
N ALA A 71 -9.08 6.69 -0.50
CA ALA A 71 -8.56 6.55 -1.86
C ALA A 71 -8.31 7.90 -2.53
N VAL A 72 -9.18 8.89 -2.28
CA VAL A 72 -9.05 10.24 -2.88
C VAL A 72 -8.35 11.24 -1.96
N HIS A 73 -7.95 10.83 -0.77
CA HIS A 73 -7.29 11.73 0.17
C HIS A 73 -5.96 12.25 -0.42
N PRO A 74 -5.66 13.55 -0.28
CA PRO A 74 -4.44 14.13 -0.85
C PRO A 74 -3.14 13.40 -0.43
N GLU A 75 -3.07 12.94 0.82
CA GLU A 75 -1.89 12.21 1.29
C GLU A 75 -1.73 10.84 0.61
N HIS A 76 -2.84 10.14 0.32
CA HIS A 76 -2.81 8.90 -0.43
C HIS A 76 -2.41 9.15 -1.89
N VAL A 77 -2.96 10.20 -2.49
CA VAL A 77 -2.62 10.59 -3.87
C VAL A 77 -1.13 10.91 -3.99
N LYS A 78 -0.55 11.61 -3.01
CA LYS A 78 0.89 11.89 -2.97
C LYS A 78 1.71 10.60 -2.94
N PHE A 79 1.27 9.61 -2.17
CA PHE A 79 1.97 8.31 -2.12
C PHE A 79 1.95 7.63 -3.49
N ILE A 80 0.79 7.62 -4.16
CA ILE A 80 0.66 7.01 -5.50
C ILE A 80 1.60 7.71 -6.50
N GLU A 81 1.66 9.04 -6.47
CA GLU A 81 2.57 9.80 -7.33
C GLU A 81 4.03 9.46 -7.03
N PHE A 82 4.37 9.28 -5.74
CA PHE A 82 5.72 8.93 -5.31
C PHE A 82 6.19 7.60 -5.89
N ILE A 83 5.32 6.57 -5.94
CA ILE A 83 5.71 5.23 -6.39
C ILE A 83 5.59 5.04 -7.90
N ASN A 84 4.89 5.92 -8.63
CA ASN A 84 4.67 5.77 -10.06
C ASN A 84 5.93 5.53 -10.89
N PRO A 85 7.09 6.19 -10.62
CA PRO A 85 8.29 5.97 -11.43
C PRO A 85 8.86 4.55 -11.36
N PHE A 86 8.61 3.80 -10.29
CA PHE A 86 9.23 2.48 -10.12
C PHE A 86 8.23 1.34 -9.89
N ARG A 87 6.95 1.63 -9.72
CA ARG A 87 5.91 0.61 -9.59
C ARG A 87 5.65 -0.05 -10.95
N ILE A 88 5.64 -1.39 -11.01
CA ILE A 88 5.36 -2.12 -12.26
C ILE A 88 4.03 -2.87 -12.20
N GLU A 89 3.54 -3.23 -11.00
CA GLU A 89 2.28 -3.96 -10.87
C GLU A 89 1.66 -3.71 -9.51
N VAL A 90 0.33 -3.58 -9.48
CA VAL A 90 -0.45 -3.44 -8.24
C VAL A 90 -1.69 -4.31 -8.38
N VAL A 91 -1.99 -5.07 -7.33
CA VAL A 91 -3.22 -5.86 -7.24
C VAL A 91 -3.93 -5.54 -5.94
N VAL A 92 -5.26 -5.62 -5.96
CA VAL A 92 -6.10 -5.18 -4.84
C VAL A 92 -7.21 -6.19 -4.61
N VAL A 93 -7.53 -6.45 -3.34
CA VAL A 93 -8.75 -7.11 -2.93
C VAL A 93 -9.37 -6.31 -1.78
N ASP A 94 -10.65 -5.99 -1.92
CA ASP A 94 -11.45 -5.33 -0.89
C ASP A 94 -12.62 -6.22 -0.53
N TYR A 95 -12.82 -6.49 0.77
CA TYR A 95 -13.94 -7.33 1.18
C TYR A 95 -14.51 -6.89 2.53
N GLU A 96 -15.78 -7.25 2.74
CA GLU A 96 -16.47 -6.99 4.01
C GLU A 96 -16.25 -8.16 4.96
N TYR A 97 -16.18 -7.84 6.25
CA TYR A 97 -16.04 -8.85 7.30
C TYR A 97 -16.65 -8.41 8.62
#